data_d07eb837f33beb2f9024cc748b2c49aa
#
_entry.id   d07eb837f33beb2f9024cc748b2c49aa
#
_cell.length_a   1.000
_cell.length_b   1.000
_cell.length_c   1.000
_cell.angle_alpha   90.00
_cell.angle_beta   90.00
_cell.angle_gamma   90.00
#
_symmetry.space_group_name_H-M   'P 1'
#
loop_
_entity.id
_entity.type
_entity.pdbx_description
1 polymer ?
#
loop_
_entity_poly.entity_id
_entity_poly.type
_entity_poly.pdbx_seq_one_letter_code
_entity_poly.pdbx_strand_id
1 'polypeptide(L)'
;MKLLRSLALFAAAGLSLAACSQPRPKPIQGCNYAMRPIDVTPEWQARLRHPATENALLRAGAPTDDPLADALRARRRSKRGPLAATPELRALAVEPDRFLALSGGGQHGAFGAGFFYGQAQAGALPSWDIVTGVSTGSLQSTLLFLANQRVPGDRDYPAWVDGPLSGQEGDTGFVVKPGTSNVGDLVLAYSILKEADLLRVRAGGAGLGAVLRGSSATFGPLRARLLKIMSLETLRLVAEEGQKNRRLLVGVSNLDDGKAYSIDLTALVAPMASHSLSVADEERIHGCYVDALLASSSVPPGVPPVTLQNPATTEMYMDGGARFGMFLQPQLRAFEAAGSGGTAEITLMVNTSMNPGTWTSDGAPMQRWSAVTAALRAVDLLETQVYSFSAAQVEELGLRYGWLRMASLTAAPGGEQPDDHVFNGKTCAQWQAIDALAKPMQFYPWYMACTADYGRSRGVTQQWNHRVPAQP
;
A
#
# COMPACT_ATOMS: atom_id res chain seq x y z
N MET A 1 17.90 40.49 -37.08
CA MET A 1 18.07 39.04 -37.46
C MET A 1 18.30 38.10 -36.28
N LYS A 2 19.12 38.43 -35.27
CA LYS A 2 19.35 37.53 -34.12
C LYS A 2 18.09 37.33 -33.24
N LEU A 3 17.29 38.37 -33.00
CA LEU A 3 16.07 38.34 -32.17
C LEU A 3 14.98 37.44 -32.82
N LEU A 4 14.81 37.49 -34.12
CA LEU A 4 13.84 36.64 -34.87
C LEU A 4 14.25 35.15 -34.84
N ARG A 5 15.55 34.85 -34.86
CA ARG A 5 16.05 33.47 -34.74
C ARG A 5 15.84 32.91 -33.34
N SER A 6 16.02 33.73 -32.30
CA SER A 6 15.74 33.31 -30.92
C SER A 6 14.25 33.10 -30.68
N LEU A 7 13.35 33.95 -31.18
CA LEU A 7 11.90 33.77 -31.11
C LEU A 7 11.43 32.52 -31.87
N ALA A 8 12.01 32.26 -33.06
CA ALA A 8 11.69 31.05 -33.83
C ALA A 8 12.16 29.77 -33.13
N LEU A 9 13.32 29.79 -32.43
CA LEU A 9 13.81 28.67 -31.62
C LEU A 9 12.95 28.45 -30.38
N PHE A 10 12.50 29.49 -29.70
CA PHE A 10 11.57 29.37 -28.55
C PHE A 10 10.18 28.88 -29.02
N ALA A 11 9.68 29.36 -30.16
CA ALA A 11 8.43 28.89 -30.73
C ALA A 11 8.52 27.42 -31.16
N ALA A 12 9.65 27.00 -31.81
CA ALA A 12 9.87 25.62 -32.19
C ALA A 12 10.06 24.68 -30.97
N ALA A 13 10.74 25.15 -29.92
CA ALA A 13 10.84 24.43 -28.65
C ALA A 13 9.48 24.31 -27.94
N GLY A 14 8.67 25.39 -27.94
CA GLY A 14 7.31 25.38 -27.42
C GLY A 14 6.36 24.44 -28.18
N LEU A 15 6.45 24.42 -29.51
CA LEU A 15 5.69 23.51 -30.36
C LEU A 15 6.14 22.03 -30.21
N SER A 16 7.42 21.77 -30.00
CA SER A 16 7.93 20.41 -29.74
C SER A 16 7.51 19.90 -28.34
N LEU A 17 7.39 20.75 -27.34
CA LEU A 17 6.87 20.39 -26.01
C LEU A 17 5.36 20.12 -26.04
N ALA A 18 4.59 20.90 -26.81
CA ALA A 18 3.17 20.65 -27.04
C ALA A 18 2.89 19.35 -27.80
N ALA A 19 3.78 18.97 -28.74
CA ALA A 19 3.70 17.71 -29.47
C ALA A 19 4.03 16.46 -28.59
N CYS A 20 4.58 16.64 -27.40
CA CYS A 20 4.87 15.58 -26.43
C CYS A 20 3.73 15.37 -25.43
N SER A 21 2.65 16.16 -25.47
CA SER A 21 1.48 15.97 -24.61
C SER A 21 0.77 14.66 -24.95
N GLN A 22 0.35 13.91 -23.91
CA GLN A 22 -0.41 12.69 -24.07
C GLN A 22 -1.87 12.92 -23.66
N PRO A 23 -2.83 12.32 -24.39
CA PRO A 23 -4.21 12.34 -23.92
C PRO A 23 -4.34 11.59 -22.60
N ARG A 24 -5.33 11.97 -21.78
CA ARG A 24 -5.65 11.24 -20.56
C ARG A 24 -5.93 9.77 -20.88
N PRO A 25 -5.42 8.82 -20.06
CA PRO A 25 -5.81 7.41 -20.19
C PRO A 25 -7.33 7.26 -20.10
N LYS A 26 -7.90 6.38 -20.91
CA LYS A 26 -9.34 6.13 -20.88
C LYS A 26 -9.70 5.33 -19.61
N PRO A 27 -10.64 5.81 -18.78
CA PRO A 27 -11.09 5.09 -17.59
C PRO A 27 -12.05 3.96 -17.96
N ILE A 28 -12.20 2.99 -17.06
CA ILE A 28 -13.33 2.07 -17.08
C ILE A 28 -14.59 2.86 -16.73
N GLN A 29 -15.62 2.73 -17.58
CA GLN A 29 -16.88 3.44 -17.39
C GLN A 29 -17.75 2.74 -16.34
N GLY A 30 -18.51 3.53 -15.58
CA GLY A 30 -19.47 3.00 -14.60
C GLY A 30 -18.86 2.41 -13.33
N CYS A 31 -17.61 2.77 -12.99
CA CYS A 31 -17.07 2.53 -11.66
C CYS A 31 -17.74 3.46 -10.64
N ASN A 32 -17.99 2.96 -9.44
CA ASN A 32 -18.60 3.73 -8.37
C ASN A 32 -17.66 3.76 -7.15
N TYR A 33 -16.65 4.62 -7.22
CA TYR A 33 -15.66 4.75 -6.17
C TYR A 33 -16.20 5.61 -5.01
N ALA A 34 -16.32 5.04 -3.82
CA ALA A 34 -16.56 5.80 -2.60
C ALA A 34 -15.23 6.41 -2.13
N MET A 35 -15.04 7.69 -2.45
CA MET A 35 -13.81 8.44 -2.15
C MET A 35 -13.99 9.41 -1.00
N ARG A 36 -12.96 9.55 -0.15
CA ARG A 36 -12.93 10.48 0.97
C ARG A 36 -11.60 11.20 1.04
N PRO A 37 -11.59 12.51 1.31
CA PRO A 37 -10.35 13.25 1.54
C PRO A 37 -9.58 12.68 2.74
N ILE A 38 -8.25 12.51 2.58
CA ILE A 38 -7.33 12.15 3.66
C ILE A 38 -6.69 13.41 4.25
N ASP A 39 -6.61 14.49 3.48
CA ASP A 39 -5.93 15.71 3.89
C ASP A 39 -6.41 16.19 5.25
N VAL A 40 -5.47 16.68 6.03
CA VAL A 40 -5.75 17.28 7.35
C VAL A 40 -6.54 18.55 7.15
N THR A 41 -7.80 18.57 7.58
CA THR A 41 -8.62 19.77 7.51
C THR A 41 -8.11 20.86 8.48
N PRO A 42 -8.42 22.15 8.24
CA PRO A 42 -8.06 23.23 9.16
C PRO A 42 -8.56 22.96 10.60
N GLU A 43 -9.74 22.33 10.75
CA GLU A 43 -10.29 21.94 12.06
C GLU A 43 -9.39 20.89 12.74
N TRP A 44 -8.88 19.92 11.98
CA TRP A 44 -7.93 18.94 12.50
C TRP A 44 -6.62 19.58 12.93
N GLN A 45 -6.10 20.52 12.13
CA GLN A 45 -4.89 21.28 12.47
C GLN A 45 -5.09 22.11 13.73
N ALA A 46 -6.28 22.71 13.91
CA ALA A 46 -6.62 23.45 15.13
C ALA A 46 -6.66 22.52 16.35
N ARG A 47 -7.20 21.31 16.22
CA ARG A 47 -7.24 20.30 17.29
C ARG A 47 -5.84 19.84 17.71
N LEU A 48 -4.94 19.59 16.75
CA LEU A 48 -3.55 19.21 17.04
C LEU A 48 -2.79 20.28 17.84
N ARG A 49 -3.17 21.56 17.68
CA ARG A 49 -2.53 22.70 18.40
C ARG A 49 -3.05 22.91 19.82
N HIS A 50 -4.25 22.39 20.16
CA HIS A 50 -4.90 22.64 21.44
C HIS A 50 -5.49 21.38 22.06
N PRO A 51 -4.67 20.44 22.57
CA PRO A 51 -5.16 19.16 23.11
C PRO A 51 -6.08 19.29 24.31
N ALA A 52 -6.02 20.38 25.08
CA ALA A 52 -6.89 20.59 26.24
C ALA A 52 -8.35 20.90 25.88
N THR A 53 -8.61 21.42 24.68
CA THR A 53 -9.98 21.66 24.14
C THR A 53 -10.56 20.42 23.47
N GLU A 54 -9.74 19.38 23.25
CA GLU A 54 -10.03 18.17 22.52
C GLU A 54 -11.18 17.37 23.13
N ASN A 55 -11.18 17.19 24.45
CA ASN A 55 -12.21 16.42 25.14
C ASN A 55 -13.61 17.05 25.09
N ALA A 56 -13.70 18.37 24.97
CA ALA A 56 -14.99 19.06 24.87
C ALA A 56 -15.52 19.07 23.42
N LEU A 57 -14.64 19.20 22.42
CA LEU A 57 -14.99 19.19 21.01
C LEU A 57 -15.28 17.77 20.50
N LEU A 58 -14.60 16.73 21.02
CA LEU A 58 -14.90 15.33 20.75
C LEU A 58 -16.29 14.91 21.26
N ARG A 59 -16.76 15.53 22.34
CA ARG A 59 -18.11 15.30 22.88
C ARG A 59 -19.19 16.09 22.15
N ALA A 60 -18.85 17.17 21.43
CA ALA A 60 -19.79 18.16 20.93
C ALA A 60 -20.11 18.09 19.42
N GLY A 61 -19.54 17.20 18.62
CA GLY A 61 -19.89 17.21 17.21
C GLY A 61 -19.00 16.43 16.27
N ALA A 62 -18.84 15.13 16.50
CA ALA A 62 -18.52 14.26 15.36
C ALA A 62 -19.75 14.25 14.44
N PRO A 63 -19.56 14.37 13.09
CA PRO A 63 -20.68 14.22 12.16
C PRO A 63 -21.40 12.90 12.46
N THR A 64 -22.71 12.96 12.67
CA THR A 64 -23.55 11.78 12.92
C THR A 64 -23.58 10.83 11.73
N ASP A 65 -23.08 11.26 10.57
CA ASP A 65 -23.20 10.58 9.28
C ASP A 65 -21.83 10.13 8.71
N ASP A 66 -20.90 9.63 9.56
CA ASP A 66 -19.69 8.99 9.07
C ASP A 66 -19.89 7.48 8.90
N PRO A 67 -20.04 6.95 7.65
CA PRO A 67 -20.24 5.53 7.38
C PRO A 67 -19.13 4.63 7.93
N LEU A 68 -17.93 5.17 8.16
CA LEU A 68 -16.84 4.42 8.77
C LEU A 68 -17.06 4.28 10.29
N ALA A 69 -17.54 5.35 10.94
CA ALA A 69 -17.95 5.32 12.35
C ALA A 69 -19.15 4.38 12.57
N ASP A 70 -20.12 4.39 11.64
CA ASP A 70 -21.26 3.45 11.66
C ASP A 70 -20.81 2.01 11.54
N ALA A 71 -19.87 1.73 10.63
CA ALA A 71 -19.29 0.40 10.47
C ALA A 71 -18.60 -0.06 11.77
N LEU A 72 -17.80 0.81 12.40
CA LEU A 72 -17.16 0.49 13.67
C LEU A 72 -18.17 0.26 14.79
N ARG A 73 -19.21 1.10 14.89
CA ARG A 73 -20.31 0.89 15.86
C ARG A 73 -21.00 -0.46 15.67
N ALA A 74 -21.30 -0.80 14.42
CA ALA A 74 -21.93 -2.07 14.08
C ALA A 74 -20.98 -3.25 14.37
N ARG A 75 -19.69 -3.12 14.04
CA ARG A 75 -18.67 -4.12 14.33
C ARG A 75 -18.50 -4.37 15.82
N ARG A 76 -18.43 -3.31 16.64
CA ARG A 76 -18.38 -3.42 18.11
C ARG A 76 -19.62 -4.12 18.68
N ARG A 77 -20.81 -3.86 18.11
CA ARG A 77 -22.03 -4.59 18.52
C ARG A 77 -21.94 -6.08 18.21
N SER A 78 -21.39 -6.46 17.06
CA SER A 78 -21.23 -7.88 16.68
C SER A 78 -20.17 -8.61 17.51
N LYS A 79 -19.11 -7.92 17.95
CA LYS A 79 -18.09 -8.47 18.86
C LYS A 79 -18.60 -8.66 20.29
N ARG A 80 -19.60 -7.88 20.72
CA ARG A 80 -20.25 -8.05 22.01
C ARG A 80 -21.20 -9.25 21.89
N GLY A 81 -20.73 -10.43 22.28
CA GLY A 81 -21.56 -11.64 22.33
C GLY A 81 -22.82 -11.44 23.19
N PRO A 82 -23.80 -12.37 23.20
CA PRO A 82 -24.99 -12.25 23.98
C PRO A 82 -24.66 -12.18 25.49
N LEU A 83 -24.87 -11.00 26.07
CA LEU A 83 -24.97 -10.71 27.51
C LEU A 83 -23.79 -11.15 28.41
N ALA A 84 -22.81 -10.29 28.57
CA ALA A 84 -22.07 -10.23 29.82
C ALA A 84 -23.02 -9.66 30.90
N ALA A 85 -23.21 -10.38 32.00
CA ALA A 85 -24.29 -10.12 32.98
C ALA A 85 -24.10 -8.84 33.82
N THR A 86 -22.88 -8.27 33.89
CA THR A 86 -22.60 -7.04 34.63
C THR A 86 -21.89 -5.98 33.80
N PRO A 87 -22.00 -4.66 34.13
CA PRO A 87 -21.27 -3.60 33.43
C PRO A 87 -19.75 -3.79 33.45
N GLU A 88 -19.17 -4.32 34.53
CA GLU A 88 -17.73 -4.59 34.67
C GLU A 88 -17.31 -5.72 33.74
N LEU A 89 -18.04 -6.82 33.63
CA LEU A 89 -17.82 -7.91 32.71
C LEU A 89 -17.99 -7.45 31.25
N ARG A 90 -18.87 -6.50 30.97
CA ARG A 90 -19.03 -5.87 29.66
C ARG A 90 -17.79 -5.04 29.28
N ALA A 91 -17.16 -4.34 30.22
CA ALA A 91 -15.96 -3.56 29.99
C ALA A 91 -14.73 -4.45 29.73
N LEU A 92 -14.65 -5.61 30.40
CA LEU A 92 -13.57 -6.59 30.22
C LEU A 92 -13.72 -7.44 28.94
N ALA A 93 -14.92 -7.55 28.37
CA ALA A 93 -15.23 -8.41 27.23
C ALA A 93 -15.21 -7.68 25.87
N VAL A 94 -14.82 -6.41 25.81
CA VAL A 94 -14.78 -5.66 24.54
C VAL A 94 -13.47 -5.96 23.82
N GLU A 95 -13.53 -6.77 22.77
CA GLU A 95 -12.39 -6.90 21.86
C GLU A 95 -12.01 -5.55 21.27
N PRO A 96 -10.70 -5.23 21.19
CA PRO A 96 -10.22 -3.99 20.59
C PRO A 96 -10.60 -3.90 19.11
N ASP A 97 -10.77 -2.67 18.63
CA ASP A 97 -10.81 -2.41 17.19
C ASP A 97 -9.38 -2.48 16.65
N ARG A 98 -9.16 -3.34 15.65
CA ARG A 98 -7.83 -3.60 15.09
C ARG A 98 -7.64 -2.88 13.77
N PHE A 99 -6.63 -2.04 13.71
CA PHE A 99 -6.26 -1.27 12.53
C PHE A 99 -4.91 -1.74 11.98
N LEU A 100 -4.84 -1.87 10.64
CA LEU A 100 -3.59 -2.11 9.92
C LEU A 100 -3.36 -0.96 8.95
N ALA A 101 -2.21 -0.29 9.06
CA ALA A 101 -1.75 0.68 8.08
C ALA A 101 -0.48 0.18 7.38
N LEU A 102 -0.55 0.13 6.05
CA LEU A 102 0.50 -0.37 5.16
C LEU A 102 1.07 0.79 4.35
N SER A 103 2.36 1.03 4.47
CA SER A 103 3.02 2.06 3.69
C SER A 103 3.30 1.63 2.26
N GLY A 104 3.57 2.60 1.40
CA GLY A 104 4.28 2.38 0.15
C GLY A 104 5.71 1.88 0.37
N GLY A 105 6.49 1.80 -0.73
CA GLY A 105 7.89 1.35 -0.70
C GLY A 105 8.30 0.49 -1.90
N GLY A 106 7.51 0.43 -2.96
CA GLY A 106 7.85 -0.28 -4.21
C GLY A 106 8.20 -1.76 -3.96
N GLN A 107 9.39 -2.18 -4.43
CA GLN A 107 9.89 -3.55 -4.27
C GLN A 107 10.04 -3.99 -2.80
N HIS A 108 10.23 -3.05 -1.89
CA HIS A 108 10.42 -3.35 -0.47
C HIS A 108 9.14 -3.88 0.21
N GLY A 109 8.00 -3.85 -0.47
CA GLY A 109 6.79 -4.56 -0.06
C GLY A 109 7.00 -6.07 0.15
N ALA A 110 8.04 -6.64 -0.45
CA ALA A 110 8.45 -8.01 -0.18
C ALA A 110 8.74 -8.26 1.31
N PHE A 111 9.34 -7.27 2.01
CA PHE A 111 9.56 -7.34 3.45
C PHE A 111 8.26 -7.52 4.23
N GLY A 112 7.27 -6.64 3.99
CA GLY A 112 5.98 -6.70 4.68
C GLY A 112 5.23 -8.01 4.39
N ALA A 113 5.25 -8.47 3.13
CA ALA A 113 4.66 -9.76 2.74
C ALA A 113 5.28 -10.92 3.54
N GLY A 114 6.61 -10.97 3.60
CA GLY A 114 7.35 -11.96 4.40
C GLY A 114 7.04 -11.85 5.89
N PHE A 115 7.02 -10.63 6.44
CA PHE A 115 6.75 -10.40 7.85
C PHE A 115 5.39 -10.96 8.29
N PHE A 116 4.33 -10.66 7.54
CA PHE A 116 3.00 -11.19 7.85
C PHE A 116 2.89 -12.69 7.62
N TYR A 117 3.63 -13.24 6.67
CA TYR A 117 3.73 -14.69 6.50
C TYR A 117 4.39 -15.35 7.72
N GLY A 118 5.48 -14.76 8.25
CA GLY A 118 6.11 -15.20 9.48
C GLY A 118 5.18 -15.09 10.71
N GLN A 119 4.37 -14.02 10.79
CA GLN A 119 3.33 -13.87 11.81
C GLN A 119 2.30 -15.00 11.73
N ALA A 120 1.87 -15.39 10.51
CA ALA A 120 0.95 -16.50 10.31
C ALA A 120 1.57 -17.84 10.75
N GLN A 121 2.86 -18.08 10.43
CA GLN A 121 3.59 -19.27 10.88
C GLN A 121 3.69 -19.35 12.41
N ALA A 122 3.83 -18.21 13.09
CA ALA A 122 3.87 -18.12 14.55
C ALA A 122 2.47 -18.16 15.19
N GLY A 123 1.38 -18.25 14.42
CA GLY A 123 0.01 -18.16 14.93
C GLY A 123 -0.36 -16.82 15.55
N ALA A 124 0.37 -15.75 15.18
CA ALA A 124 0.25 -14.41 15.77
C ALA A 124 -0.42 -13.38 14.84
N LEU A 125 -0.91 -13.83 13.68
CA LEU A 125 -1.54 -12.96 12.69
C LEU A 125 -2.96 -12.59 13.12
N PRO A 126 -3.26 -11.30 13.42
CA PRO A 126 -4.59 -10.89 13.83
C PRO A 126 -5.54 -10.80 12.63
N SER A 127 -6.83 -10.68 12.93
CA SER A 127 -7.84 -10.21 11.97
C SER A 127 -8.08 -8.73 12.21
N TRP A 128 -7.92 -7.89 11.18
CA TRP A 128 -8.09 -6.45 11.30
C TRP A 128 -9.50 -6.02 10.91
N ASP A 129 -10.04 -5.03 11.61
CA ASP A 129 -11.35 -4.44 11.32
C ASP A 129 -11.26 -3.42 10.19
N ILE A 130 -10.15 -2.65 10.16
CA ILE A 130 -9.86 -1.71 9.08
C ILE A 130 -8.42 -1.90 8.61
N VAL A 131 -8.26 -2.03 7.29
CA VAL A 131 -6.96 -2.09 6.62
C VAL A 131 -6.84 -0.89 5.69
N THR A 132 -5.72 -0.18 5.77
CA THR A 132 -5.37 0.89 4.85
C THR A 132 -4.06 0.58 4.14
N GLY A 133 -3.95 0.95 2.88
CA GLY A 133 -2.72 0.75 2.11
C GLY A 133 -2.44 1.88 1.14
N VAL A 134 -1.16 2.15 0.89
CA VAL A 134 -0.68 3.11 -0.09
C VAL A 134 0.37 2.42 -0.96
N SER A 135 0.35 2.64 -2.28
CA SER A 135 1.35 2.08 -3.20
C SER A 135 1.47 0.55 -3.05
N THR A 136 2.68 0.02 -2.82
CA THR A 136 2.88 -1.42 -2.53
C THR A 136 2.04 -1.91 -1.36
N GLY A 137 1.77 -1.05 -0.35
CA GLY A 137 0.85 -1.39 0.74
C GLY A 137 -0.59 -1.57 0.27
N SER A 138 -1.04 -0.88 -0.78
CA SER A 138 -2.35 -1.11 -1.40
C SER A 138 -2.41 -2.48 -2.08
N LEU A 139 -1.31 -2.91 -2.72
CA LEU A 139 -1.22 -4.25 -3.34
C LEU A 139 -1.23 -5.37 -2.29
N GLN A 140 -0.67 -5.13 -1.10
CA GLN A 140 -0.71 -6.07 0.03
C GLN A 140 -2.09 -6.13 0.70
N SER A 141 -2.80 -5.02 0.71
CA SER A 141 -3.94 -4.77 1.60
C SER A 141 -5.08 -5.77 1.45
N THR A 142 -5.41 -6.19 0.22
CA THR A 142 -6.50 -7.16 -0.05
C THR A 142 -6.21 -8.52 0.56
N LEU A 143 -5.01 -9.06 0.33
CA LEU A 143 -4.64 -10.39 0.83
C LEU A 143 -4.46 -10.39 2.35
N LEU A 144 -4.03 -9.28 2.94
CA LEU A 144 -3.96 -9.11 4.39
C LEU A 144 -5.35 -8.88 5.00
N PHE A 145 -6.24 -8.17 4.35
CA PHE A 145 -7.64 -8.05 4.77
C PHE A 145 -8.33 -9.42 4.83
N LEU A 146 -7.99 -10.31 3.92
CA LEU A 146 -8.49 -11.68 3.84
C LEU A 146 -7.53 -12.71 4.48
N ALA A 147 -6.53 -12.28 5.27
CA ALA A 147 -5.45 -13.15 5.73
C ALA A 147 -5.93 -14.46 6.38
N ASN A 148 -6.99 -14.40 7.18
CA ASN A 148 -7.55 -15.52 7.91
C ASN A 148 -8.77 -16.18 7.19
N GLN A 149 -9.00 -15.82 5.93
CA GLN A 149 -10.07 -16.40 5.11
C GLN A 149 -9.56 -17.56 4.25
N ARG A 150 -10.49 -18.32 3.72
CA ARG A 150 -10.18 -19.37 2.75
C ARG A 150 -9.55 -18.76 1.49
N VAL A 151 -8.55 -19.42 0.94
CA VAL A 151 -7.99 -19.05 -0.37
C VAL A 151 -9.01 -19.37 -1.46
N PRO A 152 -9.36 -18.44 -2.35
CA PRO A 152 -10.24 -18.71 -3.49
C PRO A 152 -9.68 -19.79 -4.40
N GLY A 153 -10.53 -20.75 -4.79
CA GLY A 153 -10.14 -21.84 -5.68
C GLY A 153 -10.04 -21.47 -7.16
N ASP A 154 -10.50 -20.29 -7.52
CA ASP A 154 -10.52 -19.78 -8.90
C ASP A 154 -9.28 -18.95 -9.29
N ARG A 155 -8.30 -18.81 -8.38
CA ARG A 155 -7.04 -18.16 -8.69
C ARG A 155 -6.22 -18.98 -9.68
N ASP A 156 -5.74 -18.34 -10.73
CA ASP A 156 -4.85 -18.97 -11.73
C ASP A 156 -3.39 -18.90 -11.27
N TYR A 157 -3.04 -19.73 -10.28
CA TYR A 157 -1.69 -19.76 -9.71
C TYR A 157 -0.58 -20.01 -10.75
N PRO A 158 -0.71 -20.96 -11.71
CA PRO A 158 0.35 -21.22 -12.68
C PRO A 158 0.69 -20.03 -13.55
N ALA A 159 -0.19 -19.05 -13.66
CA ALA A 159 0.01 -17.88 -14.52
C ALA A 159 0.73 -16.73 -13.83
N TRP A 160 0.86 -16.73 -12.50
CA TRP A 160 1.53 -15.65 -11.77
C TRP A 160 2.47 -16.13 -10.65
N VAL A 161 2.47 -17.42 -10.36
CA VAL A 161 3.40 -18.01 -9.38
C VAL A 161 4.71 -18.35 -10.09
N ASP A 162 5.72 -17.51 -9.86
CA ASP A 162 7.08 -17.66 -10.40
C ASP A 162 8.10 -16.99 -9.45
N GLY A 163 9.37 -17.08 -9.79
CA GLY A 163 10.45 -16.45 -9.03
C GLY A 163 11.04 -17.34 -7.92
N PRO A 164 12.02 -16.80 -7.18
CA PRO A 164 12.85 -17.61 -6.26
C PRO A 164 12.10 -18.30 -5.14
N LEU A 165 10.95 -17.76 -4.69
CA LEU A 165 10.20 -18.30 -3.56
C LEU A 165 9.09 -19.30 -3.97
N SER A 166 8.88 -19.52 -5.27
CA SER A 166 7.90 -20.46 -5.81
C SER A 166 8.50 -21.80 -6.26
N GLY A 167 9.81 -22.00 -6.07
CA GLY A 167 10.54 -23.20 -6.43
C GLY A 167 10.18 -24.43 -5.61
N GLN A 168 10.92 -25.51 -5.78
CA GLN A 168 10.77 -26.72 -4.97
C GLN A 168 11.47 -26.55 -3.61
N GLU A 169 10.95 -27.26 -2.60
CA GLU A 169 11.57 -27.27 -1.27
C GLU A 169 13.01 -27.80 -1.38
N GLY A 170 13.98 -27.01 -0.90
CA GLY A 170 15.40 -27.30 -1.02
C GLY A 170 16.17 -26.38 -1.99
N ASP A 171 15.49 -25.73 -2.91
CA ASP A 171 16.16 -24.84 -3.87
C ASP A 171 16.62 -23.51 -3.22
N THR A 172 15.85 -22.99 -2.26
CA THR A 172 16.10 -21.69 -1.61
C THR A 172 16.00 -21.75 -0.09
N GLY A 173 15.68 -22.89 0.52
CA GLY A 173 15.43 -23.01 1.97
C GLY A 173 14.17 -22.31 2.48
N PHE A 174 13.52 -21.49 1.66
CA PHE A 174 12.24 -20.84 1.94
C PHE A 174 11.39 -20.88 0.67
N VAL A 175 10.39 -21.73 0.66
CA VAL A 175 9.47 -21.92 -0.46
C VAL A 175 8.03 -21.84 0.05
N VAL A 176 7.17 -21.20 -0.73
CA VAL A 176 5.74 -21.06 -0.44
C VAL A 176 4.93 -21.80 -1.49
N LYS A 177 4.03 -22.67 -1.04
CA LYS A 177 3.10 -23.38 -1.93
C LYS A 177 1.88 -22.48 -2.21
N PRO A 178 1.53 -22.26 -3.50
CA PRO A 178 0.37 -21.45 -3.85
C PRO A 178 -0.92 -22.08 -3.31
N GLY A 179 -1.87 -21.23 -2.96
CA GLY A 179 -3.20 -21.66 -2.55
C GLY A 179 -3.31 -22.22 -1.13
N THR A 180 -2.25 -22.15 -0.33
CA THR A 180 -2.27 -22.62 1.07
C THR A 180 -2.78 -21.55 2.04
N SER A 181 -2.49 -20.28 1.79
CA SER A 181 -2.97 -19.15 2.56
C SER A 181 -2.90 -17.84 1.77
N ASN A 182 -3.74 -16.88 2.10
CA ASN A 182 -3.71 -15.56 1.46
C ASN A 182 -2.36 -14.84 1.71
N VAL A 183 -1.74 -14.99 2.88
CA VAL A 183 -0.43 -14.39 3.16
C VAL A 183 0.72 -15.13 2.45
N GLY A 184 0.58 -16.44 2.21
CA GLY A 184 1.50 -17.20 1.36
C GLY A 184 1.43 -16.72 -0.09
N ASP A 185 0.23 -16.58 -0.63
CA ASP A 185 0.02 -16.06 -1.98
C ASP A 185 0.49 -14.60 -2.11
N LEU A 186 0.40 -13.81 -1.03
CA LEU A 186 0.99 -12.47 -0.98
C LEU A 186 2.52 -12.52 -1.15
N VAL A 187 3.20 -13.42 -0.47
CA VAL A 187 4.66 -13.60 -0.64
C VAL A 187 4.99 -13.98 -2.08
N LEU A 188 4.22 -14.90 -2.67
CA LEU A 188 4.40 -15.31 -4.07
C LEU A 188 4.13 -14.17 -5.06
N ALA A 189 3.20 -13.26 -4.74
CA ALA A 189 2.96 -12.06 -5.56
C ALA A 189 4.20 -11.16 -5.67
N TYR A 190 5.07 -11.16 -4.65
CA TYR A 190 6.36 -10.48 -4.65
C TYR A 190 7.53 -11.34 -5.15
N SER A 191 7.32 -12.62 -5.41
CA SER A 191 8.32 -13.51 -6.01
C SER A 191 8.20 -13.44 -7.53
N ILE A 192 9.16 -12.80 -8.19
CA ILE A 192 9.20 -12.60 -9.65
C ILE A 192 10.52 -13.13 -10.21
N LEU A 193 10.55 -13.50 -11.50
CA LEU A 193 11.77 -13.90 -12.18
C LEU A 193 12.56 -12.71 -12.71
N LYS A 194 11.87 -11.68 -13.15
CA LYS A 194 12.44 -10.48 -13.77
C LYS A 194 11.49 -9.30 -13.65
N GLU A 195 11.99 -8.09 -13.70
CA GLU A 195 11.19 -6.86 -13.67
C GLU A 195 10.09 -6.82 -14.76
N ALA A 196 10.35 -7.44 -15.93
CA ALA A 196 9.38 -7.50 -17.03
C ALA A 196 8.08 -8.26 -16.67
N ASP A 197 8.05 -9.00 -15.55
CA ASP A 197 6.86 -9.65 -15.02
C ASP A 197 5.88 -8.63 -14.39
N LEU A 198 6.38 -7.43 -14.05
CA LEU A 198 5.61 -6.33 -13.47
C LEU A 198 5.48 -5.13 -14.40
N LEU A 199 6.57 -4.76 -15.09
CA LEU A 199 6.67 -3.56 -15.91
C LEU A 199 7.01 -3.90 -17.36
N ARG A 200 6.38 -3.21 -18.30
CA ARG A 200 6.83 -3.18 -19.70
C ARG A 200 7.55 -1.87 -19.96
N VAL A 201 8.88 -1.92 -19.97
CA VAL A 201 9.73 -0.75 -20.29
C VAL A 201 9.48 -0.32 -21.74
N ARG A 202 9.32 0.98 -21.97
CA ARG A 202 9.10 1.56 -23.29
C ARG A 202 10.42 1.73 -24.04
N ALA A 203 10.39 1.59 -25.36
CA ALA A 203 11.54 1.85 -26.21
C ALA A 203 12.05 3.30 -26.02
N GLY A 204 13.36 3.47 -25.83
CA GLY A 204 13.98 4.76 -25.48
C GLY A 204 14.23 4.96 -23.99
N GLY A 205 13.84 4.01 -23.14
CA GLY A 205 14.13 4.00 -21.70
C GLY A 205 13.61 5.20 -20.92
N ALA A 206 14.26 5.51 -19.79
CA ALA A 206 13.88 6.59 -18.87
C ALA A 206 14.11 8.02 -19.42
N GLY A 207 14.86 8.18 -20.51
CA GLY A 207 15.14 9.47 -21.10
C GLY A 207 14.08 9.91 -22.10
N LEU A 208 14.37 9.76 -23.39
CA LEU A 208 13.52 10.22 -24.49
C LEU A 208 12.14 9.54 -24.51
N GLY A 209 12.05 8.26 -24.10
CA GLY A 209 10.79 7.52 -24.02
C GLY A 209 9.81 8.11 -23.02
N ALA A 210 10.29 8.55 -21.85
CA ALA A 210 9.47 9.19 -20.84
C ALA A 210 8.95 10.55 -21.29
N VAL A 211 9.81 11.36 -21.93
CA VAL A 211 9.45 12.68 -22.46
C VAL A 211 8.42 12.57 -23.58
N LEU A 212 8.63 11.67 -24.55
CA LEU A 212 7.75 11.56 -25.73
C LEU A 212 6.45 10.81 -25.46
N ARG A 213 6.40 9.94 -24.45
CA ARG A 213 5.26 9.02 -24.19
C ARG A 213 4.66 9.18 -22.82
N GLY A 214 5.08 10.18 -22.04
CA GLY A 214 4.56 10.51 -20.71
C GLY A 214 4.97 9.52 -19.61
N SER A 215 5.69 8.42 -19.92
CA SER A 215 6.19 7.48 -18.92
C SER A 215 7.28 6.57 -19.48
N SER A 216 8.16 6.09 -18.60
CA SER A 216 9.26 5.17 -18.93
C SER A 216 8.78 3.73 -19.15
N ALA A 217 7.73 3.33 -18.47
CA ALA A 217 7.16 1.98 -18.51
C ALA A 217 5.63 2.00 -18.46
N THR A 218 5.01 0.82 -18.52
CA THR A 218 3.58 0.62 -18.30
C THR A 218 3.35 -0.54 -17.34
N PHE A 219 2.24 -0.53 -16.60
CA PHE A 219 1.80 -1.58 -15.69
C PHE A 219 1.04 -2.74 -16.37
N GLY A 220 1.15 -2.91 -17.69
CA GLY A 220 0.43 -3.99 -18.37
C GLY A 220 0.61 -5.37 -17.73
N PRO A 221 1.86 -5.83 -17.50
CA PRO A 221 2.09 -7.12 -16.84
C PRO A 221 1.56 -7.16 -15.40
N LEU A 222 1.79 -6.14 -14.57
CA LEU A 222 1.27 -6.06 -13.21
C LEU A 222 -0.27 -6.10 -13.20
N ARG A 223 -0.92 -5.36 -14.11
CA ARG A 223 -2.38 -5.39 -14.24
C ARG A 223 -2.90 -6.80 -14.53
N ALA A 224 -2.24 -7.52 -15.43
CA ALA A 224 -2.61 -8.90 -15.75
C ALA A 224 -2.44 -9.84 -14.55
N ARG A 225 -1.38 -9.67 -13.76
CA ARG A 225 -1.17 -10.42 -12.50
C ARG A 225 -2.25 -10.08 -11.46
N LEU A 226 -2.52 -8.79 -11.25
CA LEU A 226 -3.54 -8.36 -10.29
C LEU A 226 -4.94 -8.89 -10.63
N LEU A 227 -5.33 -8.92 -11.90
CA LEU A 227 -6.60 -9.51 -12.34
C LEU A 227 -6.70 -11.01 -11.98
N LYS A 228 -5.60 -11.73 -11.89
CA LYS A 228 -5.58 -13.16 -11.49
C LYS A 228 -5.57 -13.32 -9.96
N ILE A 229 -4.75 -12.53 -9.26
CA ILE A 229 -4.65 -12.58 -7.80
C ILE A 229 -5.95 -12.11 -7.15
N MET A 230 -6.50 -11.00 -7.64
CA MET A 230 -7.76 -10.42 -7.18
C MET A 230 -8.93 -11.02 -7.97
N SER A 231 -9.05 -12.36 -8.03
CA SER A 231 -10.12 -13.05 -8.76
C SER A 231 -11.51 -12.61 -8.31
N LEU A 232 -12.54 -12.91 -9.11
CA LEU A 232 -13.93 -12.58 -8.77
C LEU A 232 -14.34 -13.15 -7.41
N GLU A 233 -13.90 -14.38 -7.09
CA GLU A 233 -14.15 -14.98 -5.78
C GLU A 233 -13.42 -14.24 -4.65
N THR A 234 -12.18 -13.79 -4.91
CA THR A 234 -11.45 -12.93 -3.96
C THR A 234 -12.26 -11.67 -3.65
N LEU A 235 -12.83 -11.03 -4.67
CA LEU A 235 -13.64 -9.81 -4.49
C LEU A 235 -14.97 -10.09 -3.78
N ARG A 236 -15.59 -11.24 -4.02
CA ARG A 236 -16.78 -11.65 -3.26
C ARG A 236 -16.47 -11.82 -1.77
N LEU A 237 -15.33 -12.44 -1.43
CA LEU A 237 -14.88 -12.52 -0.03
C LEU A 237 -14.64 -11.12 0.59
N VAL A 238 -14.08 -10.18 -0.17
CA VAL A 238 -13.95 -8.78 0.29
C VAL A 238 -15.33 -8.16 0.55
N ALA A 239 -16.30 -8.40 -0.33
CA ALA A 239 -17.68 -7.91 -0.19
C ALA A 239 -18.36 -8.50 1.04
N GLU A 240 -18.22 -9.80 1.27
CA GLU A 240 -18.75 -10.49 2.46
C GLU A 240 -18.16 -9.95 3.76
N GLU A 241 -16.84 -9.71 3.79
CA GLU A 241 -16.20 -9.09 4.94
C GLU A 241 -16.65 -7.64 5.15
N GLY A 242 -16.94 -6.93 4.06
CA GLY A 242 -17.57 -5.62 4.09
C GLY A 242 -18.96 -5.63 4.74
N GLN A 243 -19.77 -6.68 4.50
CA GLN A 243 -21.07 -6.89 5.18
C GLN A 243 -20.91 -7.14 6.68
N LYS A 244 -19.78 -7.70 7.12
CA LYS A 244 -19.41 -7.84 8.54
C LYS A 244 -18.86 -6.54 9.14
N ASN A 245 -19.03 -5.42 8.44
CA ASN A 245 -18.57 -4.07 8.81
C ASN A 245 -17.07 -3.90 8.94
N ARG A 246 -16.27 -4.77 8.28
CA ARG A 246 -14.85 -4.54 8.06
C ARG A 246 -14.65 -3.59 6.88
N ARG A 247 -13.54 -2.85 6.83
CA ARG A 247 -13.26 -1.88 5.76
C ARG A 247 -11.85 -2.04 5.22
N LEU A 248 -11.74 -1.94 3.90
CA LEU A 248 -10.49 -1.95 3.14
C LEU A 248 -10.38 -0.68 2.32
N LEU A 249 -9.36 0.12 2.61
CA LEU A 249 -9.18 1.46 2.04
C LEU A 249 -7.81 1.57 1.38
N VAL A 250 -7.74 2.19 0.20
CA VAL A 250 -6.47 2.50 -0.46
C VAL A 250 -6.32 3.98 -0.71
N GLY A 251 -5.10 4.49 -0.53
CA GLY A 251 -4.79 5.91 -0.65
C GLY A 251 -4.29 6.27 -2.04
N VAL A 252 -4.80 7.36 -2.60
CA VAL A 252 -4.41 7.91 -3.91
C VAL A 252 -4.23 9.42 -3.82
N SER A 253 -3.38 9.99 -4.69
CA SER A 253 -3.23 11.43 -4.88
C SER A 253 -3.89 11.83 -6.19
N ASN A 254 -4.77 12.83 -6.14
CA ASN A 254 -5.46 13.38 -7.31
C ASN A 254 -4.56 14.43 -7.98
N LEU A 255 -4.24 14.25 -9.24
CA LEU A 255 -3.41 15.18 -10.02
C LEU A 255 -4.16 16.44 -10.45
N ASP A 256 -5.49 16.39 -10.50
CA ASP A 256 -6.29 17.51 -11.00
C ASP A 256 -6.55 18.55 -9.90
N ASP A 257 -6.77 18.14 -8.65
CA ASP A 257 -7.03 19.04 -7.52
C ASP A 257 -5.90 19.09 -6.47
N GLY A 258 -4.89 18.23 -6.61
CA GLY A 258 -3.71 18.16 -5.73
C GLY A 258 -3.99 17.57 -4.34
N LYS A 259 -5.18 17.01 -4.08
CA LYS A 259 -5.54 16.45 -2.79
C LYS A 259 -5.29 14.94 -2.73
N ALA A 260 -5.28 14.40 -1.52
CA ALA A 260 -5.25 12.97 -1.29
C ALA A 260 -6.63 12.42 -0.92
N TYR A 261 -6.91 11.23 -1.41
CA TYR A 261 -8.18 10.52 -1.17
C TYR A 261 -7.95 9.08 -0.76
N SER A 262 -8.83 8.56 0.08
CA SER A 262 -8.99 7.12 0.29
C SER A 262 -10.15 6.61 -0.57
N ILE A 263 -9.95 5.47 -1.22
CA ILE A 263 -10.98 4.72 -1.95
C ILE A 263 -11.40 3.56 -1.07
N ASP A 264 -12.70 3.44 -0.76
CA ASP A 264 -13.26 2.29 -0.04
C ASP A 264 -13.50 1.13 -1.02
N LEU A 265 -12.58 0.15 -1.00
CA LEU A 265 -12.65 -1.03 -1.85
C LEU A 265 -13.78 -1.98 -1.42
N THR A 266 -14.13 -2.01 -0.12
CA THR A 266 -15.27 -2.82 0.36
C THR A 266 -16.60 -2.26 -0.14
N ALA A 267 -16.74 -0.94 -0.23
CA ALA A 267 -17.90 -0.30 -0.82
C ALA A 267 -17.98 -0.54 -2.35
N LEU A 268 -16.84 -0.51 -3.04
CA LEU A 268 -16.77 -0.75 -4.48
C LEU A 268 -17.28 -2.16 -4.85
N VAL A 269 -16.92 -3.17 -4.08
CA VAL A 269 -17.31 -4.57 -4.34
C VAL A 269 -18.60 -5.00 -3.63
N ALA A 270 -19.21 -4.15 -2.80
CA ALA A 270 -20.40 -4.50 -2.03
C ALA A 270 -21.53 -5.16 -2.87
N PRO A 271 -21.80 -4.77 -4.13
CA PRO A 271 -22.81 -5.43 -4.95
C PRO A 271 -22.52 -6.91 -5.23
N MET A 272 -21.25 -7.34 -5.20
CA MET A 272 -20.84 -8.73 -5.47
C MET A 272 -21.28 -9.72 -4.37
N ALA A 273 -21.60 -9.24 -3.18
CA ALA A 273 -22.06 -10.09 -2.09
C ALA A 273 -23.45 -10.73 -2.34
N SER A 274 -24.26 -10.16 -3.24
CA SER A 274 -25.60 -10.67 -3.55
C SER A 274 -25.63 -11.82 -4.57
N HIS A 275 -24.54 -12.10 -5.26
CA HIS A 275 -24.44 -13.08 -6.37
C HIS A 275 -25.48 -12.88 -7.49
N SER A 276 -26.06 -11.68 -7.60
CA SER A 276 -27.14 -11.38 -8.54
C SER A 276 -26.72 -10.47 -9.71
N LEU A 277 -25.42 -10.16 -9.81
CA LEU A 277 -24.87 -9.32 -10.84
C LEU A 277 -24.79 -10.06 -12.20
N SER A 278 -24.85 -9.29 -13.29
CA SER A 278 -24.48 -9.81 -14.60
C SER A 278 -22.96 -10.05 -14.65
N VAL A 279 -22.53 -11.00 -15.50
CA VAL A 279 -21.09 -11.26 -15.73
C VAL A 279 -20.35 -9.97 -16.14
N ALA A 280 -20.99 -9.14 -16.99
CA ALA A 280 -20.40 -7.89 -17.44
C ALA A 280 -20.21 -6.87 -16.29
N ASP A 281 -21.13 -6.84 -15.31
CA ASP A 281 -21.01 -5.98 -14.13
C ASP A 281 -19.93 -6.48 -13.20
N GLU A 282 -19.82 -7.79 -12.99
CA GLU A 282 -18.73 -8.38 -12.18
C GLU A 282 -17.36 -8.09 -12.80
N GLU A 283 -17.20 -8.30 -14.12
CA GLU A 283 -15.95 -7.99 -14.84
C GLU A 283 -15.62 -6.49 -14.78
N ARG A 284 -16.62 -5.63 -14.88
CA ARG A 284 -16.45 -4.18 -14.73
C ARG A 284 -15.96 -3.81 -13.33
N ILE A 285 -16.61 -4.31 -12.27
CA ILE A 285 -16.21 -4.07 -10.88
C ILE A 285 -14.80 -4.61 -10.64
N HIS A 286 -14.48 -5.79 -11.17
CA HIS A 286 -13.15 -6.39 -11.12
C HIS A 286 -12.09 -5.45 -11.74
N GLY A 287 -12.35 -4.95 -12.95
CA GLY A 287 -11.48 -3.98 -13.59
C GLY A 287 -11.33 -2.69 -12.78
N CYS A 288 -12.43 -2.14 -12.24
CA CYS A 288 -12.42 -0.95 -11.39
C CYS A 288 -11.58 -1.16 -10.12
N TYR A 289 -11.68 -2.34 -9.50
CA TYR A 289 -10.90 -2.69 -8.31
C TYR A 289 -9.40 -2.68 -8.59
N VAL A 290 -9.00 -3.33 -9.68
CA VAL A 290 -7.59 -3.37 -10.10
C VAL A 290 -7.08 -1.97 -10.49
N ASP A 291 -7.90 -1.16 -11.16
CA ASP A 291 -7.52 0.22 -11.51
C ASP A 291 -7.35 1.12 -10.27
N ALA A 292 -8.12 0.90 -9.20
CA ALA A 292 -7.91 1.59 -7.91
C ALA A 292 -6.56 1.22 -7.28
N LEU A 293 -6.17 -0.07 -7.30
CA LEU A 293 -4.86 -0.52 -6.81
C LEU A 293 -3.71 0.06 -7.65
N LEU A 294 -3.87 0.08 -8.98
CA LEU A 294 -2.88 0.65 -9.90
C LEU A 294 -2.77 2.17 -9.73
N ALA A 295 -3.88 2.87 -9.49
CA ALA A 295 -3.87 4.30 -9.21
C ALA A 295 -3.05 4.60 -7.95
N SER A 296 -3.25 3.79 -6.89
CA SER A 296 -2.48 3.89 -5.64
C SER A 296 -0.99 3.57 -5.79
N SER A 297 -0.58 2.91 -6.88
CA SER A 297 0.80 2.45 -7.11
C SER A 297 1.47 3.13 -8.30
N SER A 298 0.82 4.11 -8.92
CA SER A 298 1.30 4.77 -10.13
C SER A 298 2.18 5.97 -9.82
N VAL A 299 3.50 5.87 -10.06
CA VAL A 299 4.49 6.93 -9.82
C VAL A 299 4.98 7.51 -11.15
N PRO A 300 4.39 8.62 -11.65
CA PRO A 300 4.94 9.33 -12.81
C PRO A 300 6.32 9.95 -12.49
N PRO A 301 7.26 10.01 -13.45
CA PRO A 301 7.17 9.57 -14.84
C PRO A 301 7.55 8.09 -15.07
N GLY A 302 7.75 7.29 -14.02
CA GLY A 302 8.06 5.86 -14.15
C GLY A 302 6.97 5.13 -14.91
N VAL A 303 5.74 5.24 -14.45
CA VAL A 303 4.52 4.70 -15.05
C VAL A 303 3.44 5.78 -15.21
N PRO A 304 2.49 5.64 -16.16
CA PRO A 304 1.48 6.68 -16.38
C PRO A 304 0.49 6.75 -15.21
N PRO A 305 -0.10 7.92 -14.94
CA PRO A 305 -1.21 8.05 -14.00
C PRO A 305 -2.41 7.23 -14.47
N VAL A 306 -3.31 6.91 -13.56
CA VAL A 306 -4.55 6.19 -13.84
C VAL A 306 -5.72 7.16 -13.80
N THR A 307 -6.55 7.14 -14.84
CA THR A 307 -7.81 7.90 -14.84
C THR A 307 -8.90 7.07 -14.22
N LEU A 308 -9.53 7.59 -13.17
CA LEU A 308 -10.70 6.97 -12.53
C LEU A 308 -11.92 7.81 -12.84
N GLN A 309 -13.04 7.14 -13.08
CA GLN A 309 -14.32 7.80 -13.33
C GLN A 309 -15.30 7.49 -12.22
N ASN A 310 -15.79 8.54 -11.59
CA ASN A 310 -16.98 8.54 -10.74
C ASN A 310 -18.19 9.09 -11.53
N PRO A 311 -19.44 8.91 -11.04
CA PRO A 311 -20.61 9.44 -11.73
C PRO A 311 -20.55 10.94 -12.03
N ALA A 312 -19.86 11.73 -11.21
CA ALA A 312 -19.76 13.18 -11.34
C ALA A 312 -18.45 13.67 -11.98
N THR A 313 -17.37 12.88 -11.93
CA THR A 313 -16.02 13.35 -12.30
C THR A 313 -15.23 12.27 -13.03
N THR A 314 -14.28 12.73 -13.86
CA THR A 314 -13.26 11.89 -14.49
C THR A 314 -11.91 12.56 -14.25
N GLU A 315 -11.12 12.02 -13.34
CA GLU A 315 -9.91 12.63 -12.83
C GLU A 315 -8.72 11.67 -12.89
N MET A 316 -7.50 12.23 -12.95
CA MET A 316 -6.28 11.46 -12.96
C MET A 316 -5.71 11.32 -11.56
N TYR A 317 -5.32 10.09 -11.23
CA TYR A 317 -4.75 9.73 -9.94
C TYR A 317 -3.37 9.12 -10.09
N MET A 318 -2.56 9.34 -9.07
CA MET A 318 -1.24 8.75 -8.91
C MET A 318 -1.06 8.19 -7.50
N ASP A 319 0.10 7.62 -7.26
CA ASP A 319 0.50 7.04 -5.98
C ASP A 319 0.16 7.96 -4.80
N GLY A 320 -0.46 7.39 -3.78
CA GLY A 320 -0.78 8.10 -2.56
C GLY A 320 0.46 8.59 -1.81
N GLY A 321 1.61 7.91 -2.00
CA GLY A 321 2.90 8.26 -1.41
C GLY A 321 3.40 9.66 -1.75
N ALA A 322 2.89 10.27 -2.81
CA ALA A 322 3.17 11.68 -3.11
C ALA A 322 2.63 12.65 -2.03
N ARG A 323 1.63 12.24 -1.27
CA ARG A 323 1.00 13.04 -0.22
C ARG A 323 1.12 12.41 1.17
N PHE A 324 0.97 11.08 1.27
CA PHE A 324 1.04 10.31 2.51
C PHE A 324 1.72 8.97 2.27
N GLY A 325 2.80 8.68 3.00
CA GLY A 325 3.44 7.37 2.97
C GLY A 325 2.55 6.25 3.52
N MET A 326 1.66 6.61 4.44
CA MET A 326 0.59 5.80 5.04
C MET A 326 -0.46 6.72 5.65
N PHE A 327 -1.64 6.23 5.95
CA PHE A 327 -2.69 7.04 6.58
C PHE A 327 -3.53 6.21 7.56
N LEU A 328 -3.95 6.86 8.64
CA LEU A 328 -4.87 6.30 9.62
C LEU A 328 -5.85 7.35 10.18
N GLN A 329 -5.69 8.62 9.80
CA GLN A 329 -6.46 9.73 10.35
C GLN A 329 -7.99 9.59 10.18
N PRO A 330 -8.52 9.23 9.00
CA PRO A 330 -9.97 9.04 8.84
C PRO A 330 -10.50 7.92 9.74
N GLN A 331 -9.73 6.86 9.95
CA GLN A 331 -10.09 5.70 10.75
C GLN A 331 -10.14 6.05 12.24
N LEU A 332 -9.17 6.82 12.71
CA LEU A 332 -9.14 7.26 14.11
C LEU A 332 -10.24 8.28 14.41
N ARG A 333 -10.56 9.17 13.46
CA ARG A 333 -11.75 10.03 13.58
C ARG A 333 -13.04 9.21 13.67
N ALA A 334 -13.17 8.18 12.85
CA ALA A 334 -14.30 7.26 12.90
C ALA A 334 -14.34 6.46 14.20
N PHE A 335 -13.17 6.05 14.72
CA PHE A 335 -13.05 5.38 16.02
C PHE A 335 -13.56 6.26 17.15
N GLU A 336 -13.16 7.52 17.19
CA GLU A 336 -13.61 8.51 18.18
C GLU A 336 -15.12 8.78 18.04
N ALA A 337 -15.58 8.99 16.80
CA ALA A 337 -17.00 9.21 16.49
C ALA A 337 -17.89 8.00 16.80
N ALA A 338 -17.34 6.79 16.80
CA ALA A 338 -18.07 5.58 17.18
C ALA A 338 -18.37 5.50 18.68
N GLY A 339 -17.82 6.41 19.49
CA GLY A 339 -18.16 6.60 20.91
C GLY A 339 -17.20 5.91 21.88
N SER A 340 -17.26 6.33 23.16
CA SER A 340 -16.44 5.83 24.26
C SER A 340 -16.72 4.36 24.56
N GLY A 341 -15.69 3.59 24.82
CA GLY A 341 -15.76 2.19 25.28
C GLY A 341 -15.09 1.17 24.37
N GLY A 342 -14.36 1.59 23.34
CA GLY A 342 -13.48 0.73 22.57
C GLY A 342 -12.01 1.06 22.88
N THR A 343 -11.14 0.05 22.82
CA THR A 343 -9.68 0.21 22.73
C THR A 343 -9.26 -0.01 21.28
N ALA A 344 -8.18 0.62 20.85
CA ALA A 344 -7.65 0.45 19.51
C ALA A 344 -6.31 -0.29 19.54
N GLU A 345 -6.16 -1.30 18.70
CA GLU A 345 -4.88 -1.96 18.43
C GLU A 345 -4.41 -1.53 17.04
N ILE A 346 -3.28 -0.82 16.98
CA ILE A 346 -2.75 -0.27 15.74
C ILE A 346 -1.50 -1.07 15.33
N THR A 347 -1.53 -1.62 14.12
CA THR A 347 -0.39 -2.26 13.48
C THR A 347 0.09 -1.40 12.32
N LEU A 348 1.37 -1.03 12.32
CA LEU A 348 2.00 -0.30 11.22
C LEU A 348 3.01 -1.20 10.52
N MET A 349 2.93 -1.27 9.20
CA MET A 349 3.95 -1.87 8.35
C MET A 349 4.55 -0.79 7.46
N VAL A 350 5.81 -0.47 7.71
CA VAL A 350 6.57 0.46 6.90
C VAL A 350 7.44 -0.33 5.92
N ASN A 351 6.96 -0.49 4.70
CA ASN A 351 7.61 -1.28 3.65
C ASN A 351 8.87 -0.62 3.06
N THR A 352 9.50 0.31 3.76
CA THR A 352 10.69 1.00 3.29
C THR A 352 11.60 1.36 4.46
N SER A 353 12.84 1.72 4.15
CA SER A 353 13.70 2.40 5.12
C SER A 353 13.20 3.83 5.30
N MET A 354 13.09 4.29 6.53
CA MET A 354 12.77 5.69 6.84
C MET A 354 14.00 6.61 6.73
N ASN A 355 15.15 6.05 6.40
CA ASN A 355 16.39 6.79 6.18
C ASN A 355 16.74 6.73 4.70
N PRO A 356 16.95 7.87 4.03
CA PRO A 356 17.43 7.88 2.67
C PRO A 356 18.84 7.30 2.64
N GLY A 357 19.06 6.27 1.82
CA GLY A 357 20.39 5.71 1.62
C GLY A 357 21.40 6.76 1.13
N THR A 358 22.69 6.48 1.24
CA THR A 358 23.73 7.36 0.71
C THR A 358 23.74 7.35 -0.83
N TRP A 359 23.96 8.51 -1.44
CA TRP A 359 24.07 8.60 -2.91
C TRP A 359 25.49 8.23 -3.34
N THR A 360 25.70 6.95 -3.56
CA THR A 360 27.02 6.37 -3.86
C THR A 360 27.00 5.59 -5.16
N SER A 361 28.18 5.45 -5.78
CA SER A 361 28.45 4.48 -6.84
C SER A 361 29.65 3.65 -6.40
N ASP A 362 29.49 2.32 -6.42
CA ASP A 362 30.55 1.37 -6.01
C ASP A 362 31.11 1.63 -4.59
N GLY A 363 30.23 2.02 -3.65
CA GLY A 363 30.59 2.32 -2.27
C GLY A 363 31.30 3.67 -2.04
N ALA A 364 31.53 4.45 -3.10
CA ALA A 364 32.10 5.80 -3.04
C ALA A 364 31.03 6.87 -3.33
N PRO A 365 31.17 8.11 -2.83
CA PRO A 365 30.27 9.20 -3.18
C PRO A 365 30.15 9.36 -4.69
N MET A 366 28.95 9.65 -5.18
CA MET A 366 28.66 9.81 -6.60
C MET A 366 29.55 10.86 -7.23
N GLN A 367 30.45 10.43 -8.12
CA GLN A 367 31.42 11.30 -8.78
C GLN A 367 30.88 11.95 -10.05
N ARG A 368 29.87 11.35 -10.68
CA ARG A 368 29.23 11.85 -11.92
C ARG A 368 27.73 11.88 -11.71
N TRP A 369 27.11 12.99 -12.05
CA TRP A 369 25.68 13.19 -11.96
C TRP A 369 25.13 13.80 -13.25
N SER A 370 23.83 13.65 -13.43
CA SER A 370 23.07 14.33 -14.48
C SER A 370 21.82 14.96 -13.89
N ALA A 371 21.20 15.90 -14.59
CA ALA A 371 19.94 16.50 -14.16
C ALA A 371 18.86 15.43 -13.88
N VAL A 372 18.81 14.37 -14.68
CA VAL A 372 17.85 13.25 -14.51
C VAL A 372 18.15 12.48 -13.22
N THR A 373 19.41 12.08 -13.00
CA THR A 373 19.77 11.33 -11.78
C THR A 373 19.62 12.17 -10.51
N ALA A 374 19.90 13.47 -10.58
CA ALA A 374 19.68 14.39 -9.47
C ALA A 374 18.17 14.58 -9.19
N ALA A 375 17.33 14.70 -10.23
CA ALA A 375 15.87 14.80 -10.06
C ALA A 375 15.28 13.52 -9.44
N LEU A 376 15.69 12.34 -9.89
CA LEU A 376 15.26 11.07 -9.29
C LEU A 376 15.69 10.98 -7.83
N ARG A 377 16.92 11.39 -7.50
CA ARG A 377 17.36 11.45 -6.10
C ARG A 377 16.55 12.43 -5.26
N ALA A 378 16.19 13.59 -5.81
CA ALA A 378 15.35 14.55 -5.11
C ALA A 378 13.96 13.98 -4.81
N VAL A 379 13.37 13.24 -5.75
CA VAL A 379 12.09 12.54 -5.53
C VAL A 379 12.23 11.50 -4.42
N ASP A 380 13.27 10.68 -4.44
CA ASP A 380 13.57 9.68 -3.40
C ASP A 380 13.70 10.31 -2.00
N LEU A 381 14.42 11.44 -1.89
CA LEU A 381 14.54 12.19 -0.63
C LEU A 381 13.20 12.74 -0.14
N LEU A 382 12.41 13.31 -1.03
CA LEU A 382 11.08 13.84 -0.70
C LEU A 382 10.13 12.71 -0.28
N GLU A 383 10.13 11.61 -1.01
CA GLU A 383 9.33 10.44 -0.71
C GLU A 383 9.69 9.86 0.66
N THR A 384 10.98 9.63 0.94
CA THR A 384 11.45 9.17 2.25
C THR A 384 11.02 10.09 3.38
N GLN A 385 11.04 11.42 3.16
CA GLN A 385 10.59 12.40 4.14
C GLN A 385 9.08 12.30 4.39
N VAL A 386 8.27 12.13 3.34
CA VAL A 386 6.82 11.94 3.47
C VAL A 386 6.51 10.66 4.26
N TYR A 387 7.24 9.56 3.98
CA TYR A 387 7.08 8.31 4.74
C TYR A 387 7.43 8.48 6.21
N SER A 388 8.55 9.13 6.51
CA SER A 388 9.02 9.37 7.88
C SER A 388 8.01 10.20 8.68
N PHE A 389 7.49 11.28 8.09
CA PHE A 389 6.46 12.09 8.75
C PHE A 389 5.15 11.35 8.94
N SER A 390 4.72 10.58 7.93
CA SER A 390 3.48 9.79 8.03
C SER A 390 3.60 8.72 9.11
N ALA A 391 4.74 8.03 9.19
CA ALA A 391 4.99 7.02 10.21
C ALA A 391 4.99 7.64 11.61
N ALA A 392 5.73 8.74 11.82
CA ALA A 392 5.79 9.44 13.11
C ALA A 392 4.41 9.94 13.55
N GLN A 393 3.59 10.45 12.62
CA GLN A 393 2.24 10.89 12.91
C GLN A 393 1.33 9.74 13.38
N VAL A 394 1.37 8.60 12.70
CA VAL A 394 0.56 7.44 13.09
C VAL A 394 1.08 6.80 14.36
N GLU A 395 2.40 6.82 14.59
CA GLU A 395 3.02 6.38 15.84
C GLU A 395 2.55 7.23 17.02
N GLU A 396 2.58 8.56 16.91
CA GLU A 396 2.07 9.46 17.95
C GLU A 396 0.60 9.17 18.27
N LEU A 397 -0.22 8.95 17.25
CA LEU A 397 -1.61 8.58 17.43
C LEU A 397 -1.74 7.22 18.15
N GLY A 398 -0.94 6.23 17.78
CA GLY A 398 -0.91 4.92 18.44
C GLY A 398 -0.56 5.02 19.93
N LEU A 399 0.40 5.87 20.27
CA LEU A 399 0.79 6.13 21.69
C LEU A 399 -0.38 6.69 22.51
N ARG A 400 -1.24 7.53 21.92
CA ARG A 400 -2.44 8.07 22.60
C ARG A 400 -3.43 6.98 23.00
N TYR A 401 -3.55 5.93 22.19
CA TYR A 401 -4.45 4.80 22.46
C TYR A 401 -3.76 3.70 23.31
N GLY A 402 -2.50 3.88 23.63
CA GLY A 402 -1.74 2.97 24.49
C GLY A 402 -1.44 1.62 23.85
N TRP A 403 -1.61 1.46 22.53
CA TRP A 403 -1.36 0.20 21.85
C TRP A 403 -0.91 0.40 20.40
N LEU A 404 0.34 0.06 20.12
CA LEU A 404 0.98 0.19 18.82
C LEU A 404 1.96 -0.94 18.58
N ARG A 405 1.98 -1.48 17.36
CA ARG A 405 3.06 -2.32 16.84
C ARG A 405 3.52 -1.74 15.51
N MET A 406 4.82 -1.52 15.36
CA MET A 406 5.42 -1.05 14.12
C MET A 406 6.55 -1.95 13.69
N ALA A 407 6.54 -2.41 12.45
CA ALA A 407 7.67 -3.02 11.77
C ALA A 407 8.04 -2.20 10.54
N SER A 408 9.34 -2.03 10.29
CA SER A 408 9.88 -1.33 9.13
C SER A 408 11.06 -2.10 8.54
N LEU A 409 11.40 -1.81 7.29
CA LEU A 409 12.59 -2.34 6.62
C LEU A 409 13.87 -1.66 7.16
N THR A 410 14.01 -1.66 8.49
CA THR A 410 15.24 -1.31 9.21
C THR A 410 15.43 -2.36 10.28
N ALA A 411 16.64 -2.53 10.80
CA ALA A 411 16.86 -3.47 11.88
C ALA A 411 15.91 -3.19 13.06
N ALA A 412 15.37 -4.25 13.63
CA ALA A 412 14.74 -4.14 14.95
C ALA A 412 15.84 -3.79 15.99
N PRO A 413 15.48 -3.22 17.15
CA PRO A 413 16.45 -2.94 18.20
C PRO A 413 17.28 -4.19 18.56
N GLY A 414 18.61 -4.11 18.38
CA GLY A 414 19.55 -5.22 18.59
C GLY A 414 19.48 -6.34 17.55
N GLY A 415 18.74 -6.15 16.45
CA GLY A 415 18.59 -7.13 15.40
C GLY A 415 19.57 -6.96 14.24
N GLU A 416 19.54 -7.91 13.31
CA GLU A 416 20.31 -7.92 12.07
C GLU A 416 19.86 -6.79 11.12
N GLN A 417 20.82 -6.21 10.36
CA GLN A 417 20.48 -5.27 9.29
C GLN A 417 19.87 -6.00 8.09
N PRO A 418 18.91 -5.39 7.36
CA PRO A 418 18.33 -6.04 6.19
C PRO A 418 19.35 -6.46 5.13
N ASP A 419 20.35 -5.62 4.89
CA ASP A 419 21.39 -5.84 3.87
C ASP A 419 22.34 -6.99 4.22
N ASP A 420 22.52 -7.29 5.51
CA ASP A 420 23.39 -8.35 6.02
C ASP A 420 22.69 -9.71 6.09
N HIS A 421 21.35 -9.74 6.03
CA HIS A 421 20.57 -10.97 6.09
C HIS A 421 20.97 -11.95 4.99
N VAL A 422 21.22 -13.20 5.37
CA VAL A 422 21.68 -14.24 4.45
C VAL A 422 20.51 -15.08 3.96
N PHE A 423 20.31 -15.06 2.67
CA PHE A 423 19.31 -15.88 1.97
C PHE A 423 20.01 -16.66 0.84
N ASN A 424 19.84 -17.99 0.79
CA ASN A 424 20.44 -18.86 -0.23
C ASN A 424 21.95 -18.60 -0.44
N GLY A 425 22.71 -18.52 0.68
CA GLY A 425 24.17 -18.40 0.69
C GLY A 425 24.75 -17.02 0.33
N LYS A 426 23.91 -15.99 0.17
CA LYS A 426 24.34 -14.61 -0.09
C LYS A 426 23.56 -13.62 0.76
N THR A 427 24.16 -12.48 1.08
CA THR A 427 23.46 -11.39 1.75
C THR A 427 22.46 -10.69 0.81
N CYS A 428 21.46 -10.00 1.37
CA CYS A 428 20.52 -9.23 0.54
C CYS A 428 21.24 -8.16 -0.29
N ALA A 429 22.27 -7.50 0.27
CA ALA A 429 23.11 -6.57 -0.48
C ALA A 429 23.83 -7.25 -1.68
N GLN A 430 24.33 -8.48 -1.50
CA GLN A 430 24.96 -9.24 -2.59
C GLN A 430 23.94 -9.63 -3.67
N TRP A 431 22.72 -10.02 -3.28
CA TRP A 431 21.65 -10.30 -4.25
C TRP A 431 21.25 -9.07 -5.03
N GLN A 432 21.13 -7.91 -4.36
CA GLN A 432 20.85 -6.64 -5.02
C GLN A 432 21.93 -6.31 -6.07
N ALA A 433 23.21 -6.49 -5.74
CA ALA A 433 24.29 -6.26 -6.67
C ALA A 433 24.26 -7.21 -7.88
N ILE A 434 23.86 -8.47 -7.69
CA ILE A 434 23.67 -9.43 -8.79
C ILE A 434 22.51 -9.02 -9.69
N ASP A 435 21.36 -8.72 -9.12
CA ASP A 435 20.18 -8.28 -9.88
C ASP A 435 20.45 -6.98 -10.67
N ALA A 436 21.28 -6.08 -10.11
CA ALA A 436 21.68 -4.83 -10.78
C ALA A 436 22.39 -5.03 -12.11
N LEU A 437 23.02 -6.20 -12.35
CA LEU A 437 23.65 -6.54 -13.64
C LEU A 437 22.62 -6.57 -14.78
N ALA A 438 21.35 -6.90 -14.49
CA ALA A 438 20.27 -6.85 -15.46
C ALA A 438 19.75 -5.43 -15.73
N LYS A 439 20.25 -4.41 -14.98
CA LYS A 439 19.87 -2.99 -15.06
C LYS A 439 18.34 -2.77 -14.95
N PRO A 440 17.67 -3.33 -13.94
CA PRO A 440 16.26 -3.06 -13.74
C PRO A 440 16.04 -1.59 -13.39
N MET A 441 14.84 -1.08 -13.65
CA MET A 441 14.45 0.27 -13.23
C MET A 441 14.22 0.34 -11.73
N GLN A 442 13.58 -0.70 -11.13
CA GLN A 442 13.12 -0.67 -9.75
C GLN A 442 13.03 -2.05 -9.09
N PHE A 443 12.78 -3.14 -9.83
CA PHE A 443 12.42 -4.44 -9.24
C PHE A 443 13.56 -5.46 -9.41
N TYR A 444 14.12 -5.89 -8.27
CA TYR A 444 15.28 -6.77 -8.14
C TYR A 444 14.83 -8.13 -7.56
N PRO A 445 14.64 -9.18 -8.39
CA PRO A 445 13.96 -10.41 -8.00
C PRO A 445 14.55 -11.14 -6.80
N TRP A 446 15.88 -11.34 -6.79
CA TRP A 446 16.56 -12.05 -5.70
C TRP A 446 16.67 -11.19 -4.44
N TYR A 447 16.87 -9.89 -4.58
CA TYR A 447 16.80 -8.96 -3.45
C TYR A 447 15.41 -8.95 -2.81
N MET A 448 14.36 -8.95 -3.61
CA MET A 448 12.97 -9.06 -3.12
C MET A 448 12.73 -10.37 -2.38
N ALA A 449 13.23 -11.49 -2.89
CA ALA A 449 13.13 -12.78 -2.21
C ALA A 449 13.90 -12.79 -0.88
N CYS A 450 15.10 -12.23 -0.86
CA CYS A 450 15.91 -12.09 0.35
C CYS A 450 15.21 -11.21 1.40
N THR A 451 14.67 -10.06 1.00
CA THR A 451 13.96 -9.17 1.92
C THR A 451 12.64 -9.77 2.41
N ALA A 452 11.98 -10.63 1.61
CA ALA A 452 10.83 -11.40 2.08
C ALA A 452 11.24 -12.42 3.15
N ASP A 453 12.36 -13.13 2.99
CA ASP A 453 12.86 -14.07 4.01
C ASP A 453 13.29 -13.34 5.28
N TYR A 454 13.96 -12.18 5.15
CA TYR A 454 14.25 -11.31 6.28
C TYR A 454 12.98 -10.92 7.04
N GLY A 455 11.94 -10.47 6.32
CA GLY A 455 10.64 -10.17 6.90
C GLY A 455 10.04 -11.37 7.62
N ARG A 456 10.05 -12.56 6.98
CA ARG A 456 9.53 -13.81 7.54
C ARG A 456 10.24 -14.16 8.87
N SER A 457 11.56 -14.10 8.91
CA SER A 457 12.34 -14.40 10.14
C SER A 457 11.95 -13.49 11.30
N ARG A 458 11.78 -12.20 11.03
CA ARG A 458 11.31 -11.20 12.01
C ARG A 458 9.85 -11.42 12.42
N GLY A 459 9.01 -11.80 11.47
CA GLY A 459 7.60 -12.12 11.73
C GLY A 459 7.43 -13.34 12.65
N VAL A 460 8.19 -14.42 12.41
CA VAL A 460 8.20 -15.62 13.26
C VAL A 460 8.66 -15.28 14.69
N THR A 461 9.71 -14.49 14.82
CA THR A 461 10.30 -14.11 16.12
C THR A 461 9.64 -12.89 16.77
N GLN A 462 8.58 -12.33 16.17
CA GLN A 462 7.83 -11.18 16.67
C GLN A 462 8.71 -9.93 16.90
N GLN A 463 9.73 -9.72 16.07
CA GLN A 463 10.65 -8.60 16.17
C GLN A 463 10.06 -7.32 15.55
N TRP A 464 9.51 -6.49 16.39
CA TRP A 464 8.97 -5.18 16.04
C TRP A 464 10.02 -4.09 16.22
N ASN A 465 10.00 -3.05 15.39
CA ASN A 465 10.83 -1.87 15.58
C ASN A 465 10.37 -1.05 16.79
N HIS A 466 9.04 -0.95 16.93
CA HIS A 466 8.42 -0.31 18.08
C HIS A 466 7.20 -1.13 18.52
N ARG A 467 7.00 -1.23 19.84
CA ARG A 467 5.84 -1.92 20.44
C ARG A 467 5.42 -1.24 21.72
N VAL A 468 4.15 -0.88 21.83
CA VAL A 468 3.50 -0.32 23.02
C VAL A 468 2.16 -1.02 23.22
N PRO A 469 1.77 -1.50 24.41
CA PRO A 469 2.64 -1.60 25.57
C PRO A 469 3.84 -2.52 25.29
N ALA A 470 4.94 -2.25 25.99
CA ALA A 470 6.06 -3.20 25.98
C ALA A 470 5.53 -4.56 26.46
N GLN A 471 5.99 -5.66 25.84
CA GLN A 471 5.69 -6.99 26.39
C GLN A 471 6.26 -7.08 27.80
N PRO A 472 5.51 -7.69 28.76
CA PRO A 472 6.06 -8.00 30.07
C PRO A 472 7.28 -8.91 29.96
#